data_f8d6e58bce02a88245fb4d8b23467fb5
#
_entry.id   f8d6e58bce02a88245fb4d8b23467fb5
#
_cell.length_a   1.000
_cell.length_b   1.000
_cell.length_c   1.000
_cell.angle_alpha   90.00
_cell.angle_beta   90.00
_cell.angle_gamma   90.00
#
_symmetry.space_group_name_H-M   'P 1'
#
loop_
_entity.id
_entity.type
_entity.pdbx_description
1 polymer ?
#
loop_
_entity_poly.entity_id
_entity_poly.type
_entity_poly.pdbx_seq_one_letter_code
_entity_poly.pdbx_strand_id
1 'polypeptide(L)'
;ALPYFRRALESRPDDEDTRELIEYCEKCIALPQFGMCFRERTEAVWEDFAEQEAKLRQIMEDDKEHKRGAELIEQCENILNQAFDDISFEMGFNGEKPELILTPEGDKVKLLELVSFRKHAPEKVLEHWNILVGRQPNPNLSLRTDQGWEVSGDDVQIWLENRGEDSFAISAYCEKLLPMLREEENRVWWMLTTLADQVLGEIPHMRYIDSFDVLEAPREEPPVSLSELPDKWKELGLDLSTDPEAYLESYIGYKMTPNEDQDADWRLDTIAGSTCCAPLINGYLNADNCQMDNLHADGAVAGFFCYPLCTLQETEGSQKIFDFRDRLE
;
A
#
# COMPACT_ATOMS: atom_id res chain seq x y z
N ALA A 1 -22.12 -4.05 7.32
CA ALA A 1 -21.98 -2.62 7.66
C ALA A 1 -23.16 -1.81 7.10
N LEU A 2 -23.36 -1.74 5.76
CA LEU A 2 -24.34 -0.87 5.10
C LEU A 2 -25.77 -0.84 5.72
N PRO A 3 -26.43 -1.98 6.08
CA PRO A 3 -27.75 -1.93 6.71
C PRO A 3 -27.77 -1.25 8.08
N TYR A 4 -26.64 -1.28 8.78
CA TYR A 4 -26.52 -0.63 10.09
C TYR A 4 -26.33 0.88 9.94
N PHE A 5 -25.50 1.32 8.98
CA PHE A 5 -25.32 2.74 8.69
C PHE A 5 -26.61 3.39 8.18
N ARG A 6 -27.36 2.74 7.29
CA ARG A 6 -28.67 3.22 6.85
C ARG A 6 -29.64 3.41 8.01
N ARG A 7 -29.69 2.46 8.97
CA ARG A 7 -30.52 2.61 10.19
C ARG A 7 -30.02 3.73 11.11
N ALA A 8 -28.71 3.92 11.21
CA ALA A 8 -28.15 5.04 11.96
C ALA A 8 -28.56 6.37 11.36
N LEU A 9 -28.50 6.49 10.03
CA LEU A 9 -28.91 7.70 9.30
C LEU A 9 -30.43 8.01 9.44
N GLU A 10 -31.27 6.98 9.52
CA GLU A 10 -32.72 7.17 9.84
C GLU A 10 -32.91 7.87 11.19
N SER A 11 -32.05 7.58 12.17
CA SER A 11 -32.10 8.18 13.52
C SER A 11 -31.41 9.54 13.58
N ARG A 12 -30.48 9.82 12.67
CA ARG A 12 -29.71 11.06 12.55
C ARG A 12 -29.58 11.47 11.08
N PRO A 13 -30.63 12.07 10.49
CA PRO A 13 -30.67 12.37 9.06
C PRO A 13 -29.60 13.34 8.56
N ASP A 14 -29.07 14.17 9.45
CA ASP A 14 -28.07 15.20 9.15
C ASP A 14 -26.63 14.77 9.45
N ASP A 15 -26.41 13.48 9.77
CA ASP A 15 -25.08 12.92 10.05
C ASP A 15 -24.32 12.69 8.74
N GLU A 16 -23.41 13.63 8.43
CA GLU A 16 -22.61 13.60 7.21
C GLU A 16 -21.63 12.43 7.22
N ASP A 17 -20.99 12.13 8.34
CA ASP A 17 -20.05 11.00 8.49
C ASP A 17 -20.73 9.66 8.16
N THR A 18 -21.98 9.49 8.64
CA THR A 18 -22.77 8.28 8.31
C THR A 18 -23.14 8.22 6.82
N ARG A 19 -23.38 9.36 6.15
CA ARG A 19 -23.60 9.37 4.69
C ARG A 19 -22.36 8.97 3.94
N GLU A 20 -21.22 9.54 4.27
CA GLU A 20 -19.94 9.19 3.64
C GLU A 20 -19.62 7.70 3.80
N LEU A 21 -19.86 7.12 4.98
CA LEU A 21 -19.70 5.69 5.21
C LEU A 21 -20.67 4.83 4.37
N ILE A 22 -21.89 5.31 4.14
CA ILE A 22 -22.86 4.62 3.27
C ILE A 22 -22.35 4.68 1.82
N GLU A 23 -21.96 5.84 1.32
CA GLU A 23 -21.43 6.01 -0.04
C GLU A 23 -20.18 5.15 -0.26
N TYR A 24 -19.27 5.13 0.70
CA TYR A 24 -18.10 4.24 0.68
C TYR A 24 -18.50 2.77 0.60
N CYS A 25 -19.42 2.31 1.46
CA CYS A 25 -19.90 0.93 1.42
C CYS A 25 -20.61 0.60 0.10
N GLU A 26 -21.35 1.54 -0.47
CA GLU A 26 -22.03 1.35 -1.77
C GLU A 26 -21.00 1.28 -2.91
N LYS A 27 -19.97 2.09 -2.87
CA LYS A 27 -18.83 1.99 -3.81
C LYS A 27 -18.14 0.62 -3.71
N CYS A 28 -17.84 0.15 -2.51
CA CYS A 28 -17.21 -1.17 -2.29
C CYS A 28 -18.06 -2.37 -2.75
N ILE A 29 -19.40 -2.23 -2.75
CA ILE A 29 -20.34 -3.27 -3.19
C ILE A 29 -20.63 -3.17 -4.68
N ALA A 30 -20.32 -2.04 -5.31
CA ALA A 30 -20.57 -1.84 -6.74
C ALA A 30 -19.84 -2.92 -7.58
N LEU A 31 -20.36 -3.18 -8.76
CA LEU A 31 -19.67 -4.02 -9.73
C LEU A 31 -18.37 -3.34 -10.19
N PRO A 32 -17.37 -4.13 -10.63
CA PRO A 32 -16.13 -3.59 -11.16
C PRO A 32 -16.38 -2.48 -12.19
N GLN A 33 -15.61 -1.40 -12.12
CA GLN A 33 -15.81 -0.23 -12.99
C GLN A 33 -15.35 -0.49 -14.42
N PHE A 34 -14.46 -1.48 -14.60
CA PHE A 34 -13.85 -1.77 -15.88
C PHE A 34 -14.56 -2.91 -16.61
N GLY A 35 -14.76 -2.73 -17.93
CA GLY A 35 -15.34 -3.75 -18.79
C GLY A 35 -14.34 -4.81 -19.25
N MET A 36 -13.02 -4.57 -19.09
CA MET A 36 -11.94 -5.50 -19.42
C MET A 36 -11.28 -6.00 -18.13
N CYS A 37 -10.69 -7.19 -18.18
CA CYS A 37 -9.94 -7.71 -17.05
C CYS A 37 -8.64 -6.91 -16.82
N PHE A 38 -8.05 -7.04 -15.64
CA PHE A 38 -6.88 -6.24 -15.25
C PHE A 38 -5.69 -6.47 -16.20
N ARG A 39 -5.46 -7.69 -16.62
CA ARG A 39 -4.39 -8.02 -17.57
C ARG A 39 -4.55 -7.29 -18.90
N GLU A 40 -5.75 -7.31 -19.48
CA GLU A 40 -6.04 -6.61 -20.74
C GLU A 40 -5.86 -5.09 -20.59
N ARG A 41 -6.30 -4.53 -19.45
CA ARG A 41 -6.09 -3.12 -19.14
C ARG A 41 -4.62 -2.79 -18.98
N THR A 42 -3.85 -3.63 -18.28
CA THR A 42 -2.40 -3.48 -18.10
C THR A 42 -1.67 -3.45 -19.44
N GLU A 43 -2.00 -4.40 -20.33
CA GLU A 43 -1.43 -4.45 -21.68
C GLU A 43 -1.75 -3.15 -22.47
N ALA A 44 -3.00 -2.70 -22.43
CA ALA A 44 -3.43 -1.47 -23.10
C ALA A 44 -2.73 -0.22 -22.55
N VAL A 45 -2.61 -0.10 -21.22
CA VAL A 45 -1.89 1.01 -20.58
C VAL A 45 -0.43 1.05 -21.00
N TRP A 46 0.24 -0.09 -21.02
CA TRP A 46 1.65 -0.13 -21.43
C TRP A 46 1.86 0.15 -22.92
N GLU A 47 0.89 -0.20 -23.77
CA GLU A 47 0.90 0.21 -25.18
C GLU A 47 0.77 1.72 -25.31
N ASP A 48 -0.21 2.34 -24.65
CA ASP A 48 -0.44 3.78 -24.66
C ASP A 48 0.74 4.54 -24.04
N PHE A 49 1.27 4.08 -22.90
CA PHE A 49 2.46 4.65 -22.29
C PHE A 49 3.66 4.63 -23.25
N ALA A 50 3.88 3.50 -23.93
CA ALA A 50 4.96 3.35 -24.89
C ALA A 50 4.82 4.23 -26.15
N GLU A 51 3.60 4.62 -26.52
CA GLU A 51 3.35 5.59 -27.59
C GLU A 51 3.63 7.03 -27.14
N GLN A 52 3.37 7.33 -25.85
CA GLN A 52 3.49 8.67 -25.31
C GLN A 52 4.80 8.95 -24.55
N GLU A 53 5.59 7.92 -24.22
CA GLU A 53 6.77 8.02 -23.35
C GLU A 53 7.79 9.07 -23.84
N ALA A 54 8.02 9.14 -25.17
CA ALA A 54 8.96 10.10 -25.73
C ALA A 54 8.49 11.56 -25.52
N LYS A 55 7.17 11.80 -25.55
CA LYS A 55 6.58 13.10 -25.27
C LYS A 55 6.70 13.44 -23.79
N LEU A 56 6.43 12.49 -22.90
CA LEU A 56 6.58 12.67 -21.45
C LEU A 56 8.02 13.01 -21.09
N ARG A 57 8.99 12.27 -21.62
CA ARG A 57 10.42 12.58 -21.46
C ARG A 57 10.78 13.98 -21.96
N GLN A 58 10.30 14.34 -23.14
CA GLN A 58 10.57 15.67 -23.71
C GLN A 58 10.03 16.79 -22.79
N ILE A 59 8.85 16.60 -22.20
CA ILE A 59 8.30 17.56 -21.23
C ILE A 59 9.23 17.68 -20.02
N MET A 60 9.73 16.57 -19.48
CA MET A 60 10.66 16.57 -18.34
C MET A 60 12.00 17.24 -18.69
N GLU A 61 12.54 16.97 -19.85
CA GLU A 61 13.82 17.55 -20.32
C GLU A 61 13.71 19.07 -20.56
N ASP A 62 12.58 19.53 -21.10
CA ASP A 62 12.35 20.94 -21.43
C ASP A 62 11.98 21.76 -20.20
N ASP A 63 11.41 21.15 -19.16
CA ASP A 63 10.92 21.84 -17.96
C ASP A 63 12.00 22.07 -16.89
N LYS A 64 13.05 22.80 -17.27
CA LYS A 64 14.14 23.15 -16.35
C LYS A 64 13.72 24.01 -15.16
N GLU A 65 12.58 24.63 -15.24
CA GLU A 65 12.04 25.49 -14.18
C GLU A 65 10.94 24.80 -13.36
N HIS A 66 10.68 23.52 -13.62
CA HIS A 66 9.65 22.70 -12.93
C HIS A 66 8.25 23.34 -12.92
N LYS A 67 7.85 23.95 -14.03
CA LYS A 67 6.55 24.63 -14.17
C LYS A 67 5.49 23.77 -14.86
N ARG A 68 5.91 22.69 -15.52
CA ARG A 68 5.01 21.81 -16.29
C ARG A 68 4.68 20.50 -15.52
N GLY A 69 5.00 20.45 -14.24
CA GLY A 69 4.74 19.24 -13.43
C GLY A 69 3.27 18.84 -13.43
N ALA A 70 2.34 19.79 -13.32
CA ALA A 70 0.91 19.50 -13.37
C ALA A 70 0.46 18.89 -14.72
N GLU A 71 0.99 19.39 -15.86
CA GLU A 71 0.73 18.84 -17.18
C GLU A 71 1.24 17.41 -17.31
N LEU A 72 2.44 17.16 -16.78
CA LEU A 72 3.08 15.86 -16.81
C LEU A 72 2.28 14.84 -15.98
N ILE A 73 1.88 15.21 -14.78
CA ILE A 73 1.04 14.39 -13.89
C ILE A 73 -0.29 14.07 -14.57
N GLU A 74 -1.01 15.07 -15.09
CA GLU A 74 -2.30 14.88 -15.76
C GLU A 74 -2.20 13.90 -16.94
N GLN A 75 -1.13 14.01 -17.77
CA GLN A 75 -0.94 13.10 -18.90
C GLN A 75 -0.65 11.67 -18.43
N CYS A 76 0.20 11.50 -17.41
CA CYS A 76 0.51 10.19 -16.86
C CYS A 76 -0.71 9.56 -16.17
N GLU A 77 -1.44 10.34 -15.40
CA GLU A 77 -2.68 9.92 -14.73
C GLU A 77 -3.73 9.44 -15.72
N ASN A 78 -3.93 10.16 -16.82
CA ASN A 78 -4.86 9.77 -17.88
C ASN A 78 -4.50 8.42 -18.52
N ILE A 79 -3.22 8.07 -18.58
CA ILE A 79 -2.77 6.76 -19.05
C ILE A 79 -3.04 5.69 -17.99
N LEU A 80 -2.60 5.91 -16.76
CA LEU A 80 -2.69 4.93 -15.67
C LEU A 80 -4.14 4.63 -15.24
N ASN A 81 -5.03 5.61 -15.27
CA ASN A 81 -6.45 5.46 -14.92
C ASN A 81 -7.23 4.54 -15.88
N GLN A 82 -6.63 4.13 -16.98
CA GLN A 82 -7.20 3.09 -17.83
C GLN A 82 -7.13 1.70 -17.16
N ALA A 83 -6.17 1.47 -16.26
CA ALA A 83 -6.04 0.21 -15.53
C ALA A 83 -6.50 0.30 -14.07
N PHE A 84 -6.39 1.45 -13.44
CA PHE A 84 -6.67 1.65 -12.02
C PHE A 84 -7.80 2.64 -11.81
N ASP A 85 -8.64 2.40 -10.82
CA ASP A 85 -9.67 3.36 -10.37
C ASP A 85 -9.03 4.54 -9.61
N ASP A 86 -8.01 4.21 -8.83
CA ASP A 86 -7.25 5.15 -8.02
C ASP A 86 -5.80 4.68 -7.93
N ILE A 87 -4.87 5.51 -8.36
CA ILE A 87 -3.44 5.21 -8.33
C ILE A 87 -2.64 6.42 -7.87
N SER A 88 -1.82 6.21 -6.84
CA SER A 88 -0.83 7.18 -6.42
C SER A 88 0.50 6.90 -7.11
N PHE A 89 1.14 7.94 -7.63
CA PHE A 89 2.44 7.83 -8.28
C PHE A 89 3.24 9.13 -8.16
N GLU A 90 4.53 9.01 -8.32
CA GLU A 90 5.46 10.13 -8.40
C GLU A 90 6.28 10.04 -9.69
N MET A 91 6.72 11.17 -10.20
CA MET A 91 7.61 11.23 -11.34
C MET A 91 8.90 11.93 -10.94
N GLY A 92 10.02 11.33 -11.29
CA GLY A 92 11.34 11.81 -10.92
C GLY A 92 12.39 11.58 -12.01
N PHE A 93 13.62 11.91 -11.66
CA PHE A 93 14.81 11.67 -12.49
C PHE A 93 15.99 11.30 -11.61
N ASN A 94 16.58 10.13 -11.82
CA ASN A 94 17.68 9.63 -10.99
C ASN A 94 19.09 10.11 -11.43
N GLY A 95 19.16 11.01 -12.40
CA GLY A 95 20.41 11.49 -13.02
C GLY A 95 20.76 10.76 -14.31
N GLU A 96 20.10 9.66 -14.64
CA GLU A 96 20.30 8.86 -15.85
C GLU A 96 19.01 8.70 -16.64
N LYS A 97 17.93 8.26 -16.01
CA LYS A 97 16.62 8.01 -16.61
C LYS A 97 15.50 8.69 -15.84
N PRO A 98 14.41 9.07 -16.51
CA PRO A 98 13.16 9.36 -15.85
C PRO A 98 12.68 8.17 -15.02
N GLU A 99 11.98 8.46 -13.94
CA GLU A 99 11.39 7.48 -13.05
C GLU A 99 9.90 7.68 -12.95
N LEU A 100 9.16 6.59 -13.03
CA LEU A 100 7.78 6.48 -12.63
C LEU A 100 7.73 5.59 -11.38
N ILE A 101 7.36 6.16 -10.26
CA ILE A 101 7.31 5.50 -8.97
C ILE A 101 5.83 5.29 -8.62
N LEU A 102 5.39 4.05 -8.67
CA LEU A 102 4.03 3.66 -8.32
C LEU A 102 3.97 3.39 -6.81
N THR A 103 3.11 4.09 -6.08
CA THR A 103 3.09 4.01 -4.62
C THR A 103 1.86 3.27 -4.12
N PRO A 104 2.04 2.21 -3.33
CA PRO A 104 0.94 1.47 -2.72
C PRO A 104 0.27 2.21 -1.54
N GLU A 105 0.84 3.31 -1.05
CA GLU A 105 0.33 4.09 0.09
C GLU A 105 0.07 3.21 1.34
N GLY A 106 0.95 2.24 1.59
CA GLY A 106 0.84 1.30 2.69
C GLY A 106 -0.14 0.13 2.47
N ASP A 107 -0.90 0.13 1.37
CA ASP A 107 -1.83 -0.96 1.04
C ASP A 107 -1.09 -2.15 0.42
N LYS A 108 -1.11 -3.28 1.13
CA LYS A 108 -0.45 -4.52 0.70
C LYS A 108 -1.13 -5.20 -0.48
N VAL A 109 -2.43 -5.00 -0.66
CA VAL A 109 -3.16 -5.51 -1.82
C VAL A 109 -2.77 -4.69 -3.05
N LYS A 110 -2.75 -3.38 -2.93
CA LYS A 110 -2.28 -2.47 -3.98
C LYS A 110 -0.82 -2.74 -4.35
N LEU A 111 0.03 -3.03 -3.37
CA LEU A 111 1.42 -3.43 -3.64
C LEU A 111 1.49 -4.63 -4.59
N LEU A 112 0.66 -5.67 -4.36
CA LEU A 112 0.60 -6.84 -5.23
C LEU A 112 0.14 -6.48 -6.65
N GLU A 113 -0.90 -5.64 -6.77
CA GLU A 113 -1.37 -5.13 -8.07
C GLU A 113 -0.26 -4.37 -8.83
N LEU A 114 0.42 -3.45 -8.14
CA LEU A 114 1.47 -2.62 -8.75
C LEU A 114 2.69 -3.44 -9.16
N VAL A 115 3.06 -4.45 -8.38
CA VAL A 115 4.14 -5.38 -8.76
C VAL A 115 3.74 -6.18 -9.99
N SER A 116 2.50 -6.69 -10.06
CA SER A 116 1.99 -7.37 -11.24
C SER A 116 1.97 -6.45 -12.46
N PHE A 117 1.46 -5.22 -12.31
CA PHE A 117 1.46 -4.20 -13.36
C PHE A 117 2.86 -3.89 -13.89
N ARG A 118 3.83 -3.65 -13.00
CA ARG A 118 5.23 -3.39 -13.36
C ARG A 118 5.86 -4.55 -14.14
N LYS A 119 5.56 -5.80 -13.79
CA LYS A 119 6.09 -6.99 -14.49
C LYS A 119 5.70 -7.06 -15.95
N HIS A 120 4.62 -6.43 -16.33
CA HIS A 120 4.15 -6.37 -17.72
C HIS A 120 4.69 -5.17 -18.51
N ALA A 121 5.53 -4.33 -17.90
CA ALA A 121 6.14 -3.19 -18.59
C ALA A 121 7.03 -3.69 -19.76
N PRO A 122 6.80 -3.20 -21.00
CA PRO A 122 7.56 -3.65 -22.17
C PRO A 122 9.00 -3.17 -22.12
N GLU A 123 9.93 -3.98 -22.67
CA GLU A 123 11.36 -3.65 -22.72
C GLU A 123 11.61 -2.26 -23.32
N LYS A 124 10.90 -1.89 -24.38
CA LYS A 124 11.01 -0.57 -25.02
C LYS A 124 10.75 0.60 -24.08
N VAL A 125 9.89 0.42 -23.07
CA VAL A 125 9.65 1.42 -22.01
C VAL A 125 10.81 1.40 -21.04
N LEU A 126 11.22 0.21 -20.58
CA LEU A 126 12.31 0.03 -19.62
C LEU A 126 13.69 0.47 -20.15
N GLU A 127 13.87 0.54 -21.45
CA GLU A 127 15.07 1.13 -22.07
C GLU A 127 15.22 2.62 -21.69
N HIS A 128 14.10 3.33 -21.55
CA HIS A 128 14.08 4.78 -21.37
C HIS A 128 13.58 5.23 -19.98
N TRP A 129 12.88 4.38 -19.25
CA TRP A 129 12.28 4.67 -17.97
C TRP A 129 12.68 3.68 -16.90
N ASN A 130 12.83 4.15 -15.67
CA ASN A 130 12.79 3.31 -14.47
C ASN A 130 11.34 3.26 -13.96
N ILE A 131 10.77 2.07 -13.94
CA ILE A 131 9.46 1.84 -13.34
C ILE A 131 9.68 1.19 -11.97
N LEU A 132 9.36 1.92 -10.93
CA LEU A 132 9.58 1.52 -9.54
C LEU A 132 8.24 1.30 -8.84
N VAL A 133 8.21 0.41 -7.87
CA VAL A 133 7.08 0.21 -6.97
C VAL A 133 7.54 0.50 -5.55
N GLY A 134 6.85 1.43 -4.90
CA GLY A 134 7.23 2.01 -3.62
C GLY A 134 8.25 3.16 -3.74
N ARG A 135 8.07 4.16 -2.90
CA ARG A 135 9.00 5.29 -2.77
C ARG A 135 10.38 4.80 -2.40
N GLN A 136 11.39 5.33 -3.08
CA GLN A 136 12.78 5.00 -2.81
C GLN A 136 13.34 5.95 -1.74
N PRO A 137 14.28 5.49 -0.89
CA PRO A 137 14.85 6.33 0.14
C PRO A 137 15.58 7.54 -0.46
N ASN A 138 15.18 8.72 -0.04
CA ASN A 138 15.82 10.00 -0.37
C ASN A 138 15.88 10.89 0.87
N PRO A 139 16.84 10.66 1.79
CA PRO A 139 16.89 11.35 3.07
C PRO A 139 17.14 12.86 2.94
N ASN A 140 17.54 13.35 1.77
CA ASN A 140 17.75 14.78 1.52
C ASN A 140 16.48 15.48 1.01
N LEU A 141 15.38 14.76 0.84
CA LEU A 141 14.14 15.35 0.39
C LEU A 141 13.48 16.12 1.54
N SER A 142 12.91 17.27 1.19
CA SER A 142 12.00 18.02 2.04
C SER A 142 10.64 18.14 1.38
N LEU A 143 9.58 18.02 2.17
CA LEU A 143 8.22 18.30 1.71
C LEU A 143 7.96 19.81 1.84
N ARG A 144 7.36 20.41 0.83
CA ARG A 144 6.95 21.81 0.82
C ARG A 144 5.43 21.90 0.75
N THR A 145 4.87 22.77 1.54
CA THR A 145 3.44 23.07 1.47
C THR A 145 3.19 24.30 0.62
N ASP A 146 1.99 24.44 0.10
CA ASP A 146 1.53 25.63 -0.63
C ASP A 146 1.61 26.90 0.23
N GLN A 147 1.62 26.74 1.56
CA GLN A 147 1.78 27.82 2.53
C GLN A 147 3.25 28.21 2.77
N GLY A 148 4.18 27.58 2.05
CA GLY A 148 5.60 27.88 2.08
C GLY A 148 6.37 27.22 3.23
N TRP A 149 5.80 26.21 3.89
CA TRP A 149 6.52 25.44 4.90
C TRP A 149 7.38 24.37 4.24
N GLU A 150 8.56 24.22 4.77
CA GLU A 150 9.48 23.16 4.37
C GLU A 150 9.79 22.28 5.59
N VAL A 151 9.52 20.98 5.45
CA VAL A 151 9.72 19.99 6.50
C VAL A 151 10.56 18.85 5.95
N SER A 152 11.58 18.48 6.67
CA SER A 152 12.50 17.37 6.38
C SER A 152 12.50 16.34 7.51
N GLY A 153 13.16 15.21 7.31
CA GLY A 153 13.33 14.20 8.36
C GLY A 153 14.04 14.73 9.62
N ASP A 154 14.92 15.76 9.49
CA ASP A 154 15.61 16.37 10.61
C ASP A 154 14.70 17.22 11.52
N ASP A 155 13.56 17.65 11.00
CA ASP A 155 12.57 18.44 11.73
C ASP A 155 11.60 17.56 12.55
N VAL A 156 11.65 16.24 12.36
CA VAL A 156 10.72 15.28 12.96
C VAL A 156 11.41 14.48 14.05
N GLN A 157 10.89 14.58 15.25
CA GLN A 157 11.28 13.78 16.40
C GLN A 157 10.41 12.53 16.47
N ILE A 158 11.01 11.38 16.67
CA ILE A 158 10.28 10.11 16.75
C ILE A 158 10.66 9.35 18.03
N TRP A 159 9.70 8.58 18.52
CA TRP A 159 9.83 7.59 19.57
C TRP A 159 9.40 6.23 19.02
N LEU A 160 10.27 5.24 19.22
CA LEU A 160 10.10 3.89 18.72
C LEU A 160 9.65 2.97 19.85
N GLU A 161 8.57 2.26 19.65
CA GLU A 161 8.11 1.20 20.54
C GLU A 161 8.17 -0.14 19.79
N ASN A 162 8.99 -1.06 20.30
CA ASN A 162 9.07 -2.41 19.74
C ASN A 162 7.82 -3.20 20.13
N ARG A 163 7.07 -3.69 19.16
CA ARG A 163 5.86 -4.49 19.30
C ARG A 163 6.10 -6.00 19.20
N GLY A 164 7.33 -6.41 18.91
CA GLY A 164 7.77 -7.80 18.75
C GLY A 164 8.14 -8.15 17.32
N GLU A 165 8.90 -9.21 17.13
CA GLU A 165 9.26 -9.80 15.81
C GLU A 165 9.45 -8.79 14.66
N ASP A 166 10.33 -7.80 14.87
CA ASP A 166 10.65 -6.77 13.87
C ASP A 166 9.46 -5.84 13.51
N SER A 167 8.50 -5.66 14.42
CA SER A 167 7.38 -4.73 14.29
C SER A 167 7.51 -3.58 15.29
N PHE A 168 7.27 -2.36 14.82
CA PHE A 168 7.46 -1.13 15.59
C PHE A 168 6.28 -0.19 15.44
N ALA A 169 5.92 0.47 16.54
CA ALA A 169 5.08 1.65 16.52
C ALA A 169 5.96 2.91 16.54
N ILE A 170 5.61 3.89 15.73
CA ILE A 170 6.24 5.20 15.70
C ILE A 170 5.27 6.24 16.26
N SER A 171 5.76 7.05 17.18
CA SER A 171 5.11 8.31 17.56
C SER A 171 5.97 9.46 17.06
N ALA A 172 5.41 10.33 16.22
CA ALA A 172 6.12 11.42 15.56
C ALA A 172 5.65 12.78 16.07
N TYR A 173 6.58 13.70 16.28
CA TYR A 173 6.34 15.08 16.63
C TYR A 173 7.12 16.02 15.72
N CYS A 174 6.44 17.00 15.16
CA CYS A 174 7.03 18.04 14.34
C CYS A 174 6.50 19.42 14.75
N GLU A 175 7.31 20.24 15.39
CA GLU A 175 6.91 21.58 15.84
C GLU A 175 6.40 22.47 14.69
N LYS A 176 7.03 22.36 13.53
CA LYS A 176 6.66 23.13 12.34
C LYS A 176 5.23 22.84 11.85
N LEU A 177 4.73 21.62 12.08
CA LEU A 177 3.41 21.19 11.63
C LEU A 177 2.30 21.38 12.65
N LEU A 178 2.60 21.76 13.89
CA LEU A 178 1.60 21.97 14.94
C LEU A 178 0.48 22.96 14.57
N PRO A 179 0.76 24.11 13.89
CA PRO A 179 -0.33 24.99 13.48
C PRO A 179 -1.32 24.34 12.52
N MET A 180 -0.83 23.46 11.65
CA MET A 180 -1.65 22.72 10.68
C MET A 180 -2.37 21.53 11.33
N LEU A 181 -1.78 20.89 12.33
CA LEU A 181 -2.32 19.69 12.97
C LEU A 181 -3.75 19.87 13.51
N ARG A 182 -4.08 21.07 13.96
CA ARG A 182 -5.41 21.37 14.52
C ARG A 182 -6.51 21.53 13.47
N GLU A 183 -6.15 21.86 12.26
CA GLU A 183 -7.09 22.18 11.18
C GLU A 183 -7.12 21.08 10.10
N GLU A 184 -5.98 20.44 9.87
CA GLU A 184 -5.75 19.49 8.79
C GLU A 184 -4.97 18.24 9.30
N GLU A 185 -5.46 17.56 10.34
CA GLU A 185 -4.77 16.43 10.98
C GLU A 185 -4.38 15.34 9.96
N ASN A 186 -5.31 14.94 9.09
CA ASN A 186 -5.05 13.93 8.06
C ASN A 186 -3.91 14.33 7.10
N ARG A 187 -3.79 15.61 6.78
CA ARG A 187 -2.72 16.13 5.93
C ARG A 187 -1.36 16.06 6.64
N VAL A 188 -1.32 16.41 7.93
CA VAL A 188 -0.10 16.29 8.73
C VAL A 188 0.32 14.84 8.86
N TRP A 189 -0.63 13.95 9.11
CA TRP A 189 -0.39 12.51 9.16
C TRP A 189 0.21 12.02 7.84
N TRP A 190 -0.41 12.35 6.72
CA TRP A 190 0.09 12.00 5.38
C TRP A 190 1.50 12.56 5.12
N MET A 191 1.77 13.81 5.50
CA MET A 191 3.10 14.40 5.33
C MET A 191 4.17 13.66 6.13
N LEU A 192 3.88 13.30 7.37
CA LEU A 192 4.84 12.63 8.24
C LEU A 192 5.09 11.17 7.83
N THR A 193 4.05 10.46 7.40
CA THR A 193 4.19 9.11 6.85
C THR A 193 4.95 9.12 5.51
N THR A 194 4.66 10.09 4.63
CA THR A 194 5.42 10.29 3.39
C THR A 194 6.89 10.60 3.66
N LEU A 195 7.21 11.41 4.69
CA LEU A 195 8.60 11.64 5.09
C LEU A 195 9.26 10.36 5.61
N ALA A 196 8.54 9.51 6.33
CA ALA A 196 9.06 8.21 6.76
C ALA A 196 9.36 7.31 5.55
N ASP A 197 8.48 7.28 4.54
CA ASP A 197 8.72 6.59 3.27
C ASP A 197 9.96 7.13 2.55
N GLN A 198 10.14 8.45 2.53
CA GLN A 198 11.31 9.08 1.90
C GLN A 198 12.61 8.79 2.64
N VAL A 199 12.56 8.62 3.95
CA VAL A 199 13.75 8.32 4.75
C VAL A 199 14.12 6.85 4.70
N LEU A 200 13.15 5.94 4.82
CA LEU A 200 13.35 4.49 4.87
C LEU A 200 13.28 3.81 3.50
N GLY A 201 12.49 4.34 2.60
CA GLY A 201 11.84 3.62 1.53
C GLY A 201 10.48 3.07 1.97
N GLU A 202 9.49 3.09 1.08
CA GLU A 202 8.12 2.66 1.41
C GLU A 202 8.03 1.16 1.75
N ILE A 203 8.82 0.32 1.09
CA ILE A 203 8.81 -1.12 1.37
C ILE A 203 9.32 -1.44 2.78
N PRO A 204 10.47 -0.93 3.27
CA PRO A 204 10.87 -1.07 4.67
C PRO A 204 9.86 -0.46 5.66
N HIS A 205 9.23 0.67 5.31
CA HIS A 205 8.16 1.25 6.14
C HIS A 205 7.01 0.25 6.30
N MET A 206 6.47 -0.25 5.19
CA MET A 206 5.39 -1.24 5.20
C MET A 206 5.75 -2.54 5.91
N ARG A 207 7.04 -2.90 5.94
CA ARG A 207 7.54 -4.14 6.55
C ARG A 207 7.62 -4.05 8.07
N TYR A 208 8.10 -2.91 8.59
CA TYR A 208 8.52 -2.81 9.99
C TYR A 208 7.66 -1.88 10.84
N ILE A 209 6.86 -0.99 10.24
CA ILE A 209 6.05 -0.04 10.97
C ILE A 209 4.58 -0.46 10.90
N ASP A 210 4.01 -0.86 12.02
CA ASP A 210 2.63 -1.31 12.13
C ASP A 210 1.66 -0.22 12.59
N SER A 211 2.17 0.81 13.25
CA SER A 211 1.38 1.98 13.62
C SER A 211 2.18 3.27 13.63
N PHE A 212 1.53 4.36 13.28
CA PHE A 212 2.11 5.69 13.19
C PHE A 212 1.19 6.71 13.85
N ASP A 213 1.65 7.29 14.97
CA ASP A 213 0.90 8.28 15.75
C ASP A 213 1.53 9.67 15.61
N VAL A 214 0.70 10.70 15.48
CA VAL A 214 1.15 12.10 15.47
C VAL A 214 0.89 12.75 16.82
N LEU A 215 1.92 13.35 17.41
CA LEU A 215 1.86 13.93 18.75
C LEU A 215 1.68 15.45 18.68
N GLU A 216 0.87 16.00 19.57
CA GLU A 216 0.73 17.44 19.79
C GLU A 216 1.86 18.05 20.65
N ALA A 217 2.58 17.21 21.38
CA ALA A 217 3.70 17.62 22.23
C ALA A 217 4.77 16.51 22.28
N PRO A 218 6.05 16.86 22.47
CA PRO A 218 7.12 15.87 22.58
C PRO A 218 6.96 15.04 23.87
N ARG A 219 7.45 13.80 23.85
CA ARG A 219 7.52 12.96 25.05
C ARG A 219 8.69 13.37 25.94
N GLU A 220 8.69 12.90 27.20
CA GLU A 220 9.77 13.16 28.15
C GLU A 220 11.07 12.38 27.81
N GLU A 221 10.92 11.21 27.17
CA GLU A 221 12.03 10.39 26.74
C GLU A 221 12.79 11.05 25.58
N PRO A 222 14.12 10.84 25.50
CA PRO A 222 14.90 11.39 24.39
C PRO A 222 14.38 10.88 23.03
N PRO A 223 14.09 11.77 22.07
CA PRO A 223 13.71 11.38 20.73
C PRO A 223 14.89 10.90 19.90
N VAL A 224 14.57 10.25 18.80
CA VAL A 224 15.47 10.03 17.66
C VAL A 224 14.98 10.94 16.52
N SER A 225 15.89 11.48 15.71
CA SER A 225 15.48 12.17 14.49
C SER A 225 14.94 11.16 13.46
N LEU A 226 13.89 11.50 12.72
CA LEU A 226 13.39 10.63 11.67
C LEU A 226 14.48 10.32 10.63
N SER A 227 15.36 11.30 10.33
CA SER A 227 16.49 11.09 9.40
C SER A 227 17.52 10.06 9.90
N GLU A 228 17.57 9.78 11.21
CA GLU A 228 18.46 8.76 11.79
C GLU A 228 17.84 7.34 11.79
N LEU A 229 16.56 7.22 11.42
CA LEU A 229 15.83 5.95 11.48
C LEU A 229 16.50 4.82 10.67
N PRO A 230 17.03 5.04 9.45
CA PRO A 230 17.72 3.98 8.70
C PRO A 230 18.93 3.41 9.43
N ASP A 231 19.67 4.25 10.16
CA ASP A 231 20.83 3.80 10.92
C ASP A 231 20.40 3.00 12.16
N LYS A 232 19.29 3.39 12.80
CA LYS A 232 18.68 2.59 13.87
C LYS A 232 18.23 1.21 13.39
N TRP A 233 17.63 1.11 12.21
CA TRP A 233 17.24 -0.18 11.61
C TRP A 233 18.46 -1.05 11.33
N LYS A 234 19.55 -0.48 10.78
CA LYS A 234 20.82 -1.20 10.57
C LYS A 234 21.43 -1.68 11.89
N GLU A 235 21.41 -0.87 12.95
CA GLU A 235 21.87 -1.27 14.29
C GLU A 235 21.08 -2.48 14.84
N LEU A 236 19.80 -2.57 14.53
CA LEU A 236 18.92 -3.71 14.88
C LEU A 236 19.08 -4.91 13.95
N GLY A 237 19.85 -4.79 12.85
CA GLY A 237 20.06 -5.86 11.88
C GLY A 237 18.90 -6.07 10.91
N LEU A 238 18.02 -5.07 10.77
CA LEU A 238 16.85 -5.13 9.88
C LEU A 238 17.25 -4.92 8.42
N ASP A 239 16.56 -5.61 7.51
CA ASP A 239 16.75 -5.50 6.06
C ASP A 239 16.04 -4.24 5.51
N LEU A 240 16.81 -3.33 4.93
CA LEU A 240 16.31 -2.11 4.30
C LEU A 240 16.17 -2.24 2.78
N SER A 241 16.07 -3.45 2.25
CA SER A 241 15.78 -3.68 0.84
C SER A 241 14.46 -3.02 0.44
N THR A 242 14.50 -2.26 -0.63
CA THR A 242 13.33 -1.63 -1.25
C THR A 242 12.74 -2.49 -2.37
N ASP A 243 13.17 -3.76 -2.49
CA ASP A 243 12.64 -4.68 -3.47
C ASP A 243 11.25 -5.17 -3.08
N PRO A 244 10.19 -4.75 -3.78
CA PRO A 244 8.83 -5.12 -3.47
C PRO A 244 8.55 -6.61 -3.73
N GLU A 245 9.25 -7.23 -4.69
CA GLU A 245 9.07 -8.65 -5.00
C GLU A 245 9.66 -9.51 -3.88
N ALA A 246 10.88 -9.20 -3.42
CA ALA A 246 11.48 -9.87 -2.28
C ALA A 246 10.65 -9.72 -1.00
N TYR A 247 10.01 -8.56 -0.81
CA TYR A 247 9.09 -8.36 0.31
C TYR A 247 7.85 -9.25 0.18
N LEU A 248 7.20 -9.32 -0.99
CA LEU A 248 6.05 -10.19 -1.23
C LEU A 248 6.43 -11.68 -1.11
N GLU A 249 7.59 -12.08 -1.58
CA GLU A 249 8.08 -13.45 -1.48
C GLU A 249 8.40 -13.85 -0.03
N SER A 250 8.67 -12.89 0.87
CA SER A 250 8.87 -13.16 2.29
C SER A 250 7.58 -13.63 2.98
N TYR A 251 6.42 -13.37 2.40
CA TYR A 251 5.18 -14.01 2.80
C TYR A 251 5.16 -15.45 2.27
N ILE A 252 5.46 -16.38 3.15
CA ILE A 252 5.47 -17.80 2.79
C ILE A 252 4.05 -18.23 2.45
N GLY A 253 3.81 -18.47 1.17
CA GLY A 253 2.57 -19.08 0.71
C GLY A 253 2.45 -20.51 1.19
N TYR A 254 1.24 -21.00 1.30
CA TYR A 254 1.00 -22.42 1.58
C TYR A 254 1.42 -23.25 0.36
N LYS A 255 2.22 -24.26 0.60
CA LYS A 255 2.45 -25.29 -0.39
C LYS A 255 1.51 -26.45 -0.10
N MET A 256 0.57 -26.67 -0.98
CA MET A 256 -0.27 -27.85 -0.93
C MET A 256 0.54 -29.06 -1.41
N THR A 257 0.59 -30.10 -0.57
CA THR A 257 1.17 -31.38 -0.96
C THR A 257 0.01 -32.33 -1.26
N PRO A 258 -0.17 -32.71 -2.52
CA PRO A 258 -1.20 -33.66 -2.89
C PRO A 258 -1.04 -34.99 -2.11
N ASN A 259 -2.17 -35.61 -1.80
CA ASN A 259 -2.18 -36.94 -1.18
C ASN A 259 -1.55 -37.96 -2.15
N GLU A 260 -0.77 -38.91 -1.64
CA GLU A 260 -0.19 -39.97 -2.44
C GLU A 260 -1.27 -40.90 -3.03
N ASP A 261 -2.41 -41.03 -2.34
CA ASP A 261 -3.60 -41.72 -2.85
C ASP A 261 -4.41 -40.76 -3.74
N GLN A 262 -4.36 -40.98 -5.05
CA GLN A 262 -5.05 -40.17 -6.04
C GLN A 262 -6.59 -40.27 -5.97
N ASP A 263 -7.10 -41.33 -5.32
CA ASP A 263 -8.53 -41.52 -5.10
C ASP A 263 -9.01 -40.91 -3.79
N ALA A 264 -8.08 -40.39 -2.96
CA ALA A 264 -8.41 -39.68 -1.74
C ALA A 264 -9.12 -38.34 -2.04
N ASP A 265 -9.99 -37.96 -1.12
CA ASP A 265 -10.64 -36.64 -1.20
C ASP A 265 -9.57 -35.54 -1.16
N TRP A 266 -9.51 -34.66 -2.18
CA TRP A 266 -8.55 -33.56 -2.29
C TRP A 266 -8.51 -32.65 -1.04
N ARG A 267 -9.60 -32.61 -0.27
CA ARG A 267 -9.68 -31.90 1.00
C ARG A 267 -8.78 -32.49 2.10
N LEU A 268 -8.26 -33.70 1.89
CA LEU A 268 -7.31 -34.34 2.79
C LEU A 268 -5.86 -34.05 2.41
N ASP A 269 -5.64 -33.30 1.34
CA ASP A 269 -4.31 -32.84 0.97
C ASP A 269 -3.73 -31.96 2.07
N THR A 270 -2.50 -32.25 2.43
CA THR A 270 -1.84 -31.54 3.53
C THR A 270 -1.45 -30.17 3.07
N ILE A 271 -1.94 -29.15 3.78
CA ILE A 271 -1.47 -27.78 3.65
C ILE A 271 -0.45 -27.56 4.75
N ALA A 272 0.81 -27.48 4.36
CA ALA A 272 1.89 -27.13 5.28
C ALA A 272 2.42 -25.73 4.94
N GLY A 273 2.45 -24.85 5.92
CA GLY A 273 2.98 -23.52 5.74
C GLY A 273 2.86 -22.68 7.00
N SER A 274 3.61 -21.62 7.09
CA SER A 274 3.47 -20.64 8.14
C SER A 274 2.62 -19.46 7.67
N THR A 275 1.88 -18.84 8.58
CA THR A 275 0.91 -17.80 8.32
C THR A 275 1.48 -16.38 8.25
N CYS A 276 2.74 -16.22 7.85
CA CYS A 276 3.28 -14.87 7.69
C CYS A 276 2.62 -14.07 6.54
N CYS A 277 1.76 -14.71 5.74
CA CYS A 277 0.93 -14.04 4.75
C CYS A 277 -0.43 -13.54 5.30
N ALA A 278 -0.70 -13.66 6.60
CA ALA A 278 -1.98 -13.22 7.19
C ALA A 278 -2.35 -11.77 6.84
N PRO A 279 -1.44 -10.78 6.88
CA PRO A 279 -1.76 -9.41 6.49
C PRO A 279 -2.19 -9.28 5.01
N LEU A 280 -1.57 -10.04 4.12
CA LEU A 280 -1.94 -10.06 2.69
C LEU A 280 -3.31 -10.71 2.49
N ILE A 281 -3.56 -11.83 3.16
CA ILE A 281 -4.86 -12.52 3.14
C ILE A 281 -5.96 -11.60 3.68
N ASN A 282 -5.70 -10.91 4.79
CA ASN A 282 -6.65 -9.99 5.38
C ASN A 282 -6.92 -8.79 4.45
N GLY A 283 -5.88 -8.22 3.83
CA GLY A 283 -6.01 -7.20 2.81
C GLY A 283 -6.87 -7.68 1.63
N TYR A 284 -6.61 -8.88 1.12
CA TYR A 284 -7.41 -9.49 0.05
C TYR A 284 -8.89 -9.66 0.44
N LEU A 285 -9.17 -10.13 1.64
CA LEU A 285 -10.55 -10.33 2.11
C LEU A 285 -11.31 -9.01 2.32
N ASN A 286 -10.59 -7.91 2.55
CA ASN A 286 -11.17 -6.58 2.74
C ASN A 286 -11.09 -5.71 1.47
N ALA A 287 -10.49 -6.22 0.39
CA ALA A 287 -10.40 -5.51 -0.88
C ALA A 287 -11.77 -5.14 -1.44
N ASP A 288 -11.87 -4.02 -2.09
CA ASP A 288 -13.07 -3.62 -2.80
C ASP A 288 -13.25 -4.43 -4.11
N ASN A 289 -14.39 -4.24 -4.79
CA ASN A 289 -14.68 -4.99 -6.00
C ASN A 289 -13.71 -4.72 -7.14
N CYS A 290 -13.15 -3.50 -7.22
CA CYS A 290 -12.17 -3.17 -8.24
C CYS A 290 -10.84 -3.86 -7.98
N GLN A 291 -10.34 -3.81 -6.74
CA GLN A 291 -9.13 -4.53 -6.32
C GLN A 291 -9.29 -6.04 -6.49
N MET A 292 -10.45 -6.61 -6.12
CA MET A 292 -10.75 -8.02 -6.31
C MET A 292 -10.73 -8.42 -7.79
N ASP A 293 -11.29 -7.59 -8.66
CA ASP A 293 -11.26 -7.81 -10.11
C ASP A 293 -9.81 -7.82 -10.63
N ASN A 294 -9.02 -6.84 -10.22
CA ASN A 294 -7.61 -6.75 -10.59
C ASN A 294 -6.79 -7.97 -10.17
N LEU A 295 -6.96 -8.43 -8.93
CA LEU A 295 -6.24 -9.57 -8.39
C LEU A 295 -6.63 -10.89 -9.07
N HIS A 296 -7.92 -11.08 -9.36
CA HIS A 296 -8.41 -12.29 -10.02
C HIS A 296 -8.08 -12.35 -11.51
N ALA A 297 -8.10 -11.22 -12.18
CA ALA A 297 -7.93 -11.18 -13.63
C ALA A 297 -6.54 -11.62 -14.10
N ASP A 298 -5.50 -11.37 -13.29
CA ASP A 298 -4.13 -11.76 -13.61
C ASP A 298 -3.75 -13.17 -13.09
N GLY A 299 -4.64 -13.82 -12.38
CA GLY A 299 -4.35 -15.10 -11.72
C GLY A 299 -3.30 -15.02 -10.61
N ALA A 300 -2.94 -13.78 -10.19
CA ALA A 300 -1.93 -13.53 -9.17
C ALA A 300 -2.39 -14.01 -7.78
N VAL A 301 -3.68 -14.01 -7.52
CA VAL A 301 -4.27 -14.49 -6.28
C VAL A 301 -5.38 -15.48 -6.57
N ALA A 302 -5.16 -16.73 -6.20
CA ALA A 302 -6.24 -17.70 -6.14
C ALA A 302 -7.03 -17.51 -4.83
N GLY A 303 -8.33 -17.56 -4.91
CA GLY A 303 -9.16 -17.61 -3.70
C GLY A 303 -8.80 -18.83 -2.87
N PHE A 304 -8.84 -18.70 -1.55
CA PHE A 304 -8.64 -19.83 -0.64
C PHE A 304 -9.96 -20.14 0.06
N PHE A 305 -10.16 -21.44 0.33
CA PHE A 305 -11.31 -21.93 1.04
C PHE A 305 -10.86 -22.58 2.33
N CYS A 306 -11.44 -22.15 3.45
CA CYS A 306 -11.25 -22.81 4.73
C CYS A 306 -12.42 -23.73 5.01
N TYR A 307 -12.15 -25.05 5.11
CA TYR A 307 -13.12 -26.03 5.51
C TYR A 307 -12.78 -26.54 6.92
N PRO A 308 -13.38 -25.97 7.97
CA PRO A 308 -13.18 -26.51 9.30
C PRO A 308 -13.79 -27.92 9.37
N LEU A 309 -13.02 -28.90 9.81
CA LEU A 309 -13.48 -30.27 10.07
C LEU A 309 -14.35 -30.34 11.35
N CYS A 310 -15.22 -29.37 11.55
CA CYS A 310 -16.10 -29.28 12.69
C CYS A 310 -17.39 -28.56 12.32
N THR A 311 -18.46 -28.83 13.03
CA THR A 311 -19.73 -28.11 12.85
C THR A 311 -19.82 -26.93 13.81
N LEU A 312 -20.47 -25.84 13.36
CA LEU A 312 -20.76 -24.67 14.22
C LEU A 312 -21.72 -24.99 15.36
N GLN A 313 -22.41 -26.14 15.31
CA GLN A 313 -23.36 -26.58 16.31
C GLN A 313 -22.69 -27.21 17.53
N GLU A 314 -21.44 -27.62 17.41
CA GLU A 314 -20.66 -28.16 18.51
C GLU A 314 -19.87 -27.05 19.19
N THR A 315 -19.96 -26.91 20.50
CA THR A 315 -19.25 -25.87 21.27
C THR A 315 -17.74 -25.90 21.02
N GLU A 316 -17.17 -27.10 20.95
CA GLU A 316 -15.76 -27.29 20.63
C GLU A 316 -15.42 -26.90 19.18
N GLY A 317 -16.33 -27.17 18.24
CA GLY A 317 -16.18 -26.81 16.85
C GLY A 317 -16.20 -25.31 16.65
N SER A 318 -17.11 -24.60 17.32
CA SER A 318 -17.18 -23.14 17.29
C SER A 318 -15.92 -22.51 17.86
N GLN A 319 -15.38 -23.04 18.97
CA GLN A 319 -14.15 -22.53 19.57
C GLN A 319 -12.95 -22.71 18.60
N LYS A 320 -12.82 -23.85 17.97
CA LYS A 320 -11.76 -24.08 16.97
C LYS A 320 -11.82 -23.11 15.79
N ILE A 321 -13.02 -22.74 15.34
CA ILE A 321 -13.21 -21.75 14.27
C ILE A 321 -12.78 -20.37 14.74
N PHE A 322 -13.14 -19.96 15.95
CA PHE A 322 -12.73 -18.68 16.53
C PHE A 322 -11.21 -18.65 16.77
N ASP A 323 -10.65 -19.71 17.34
CA ASP A 323 -9.20 -19.83 17.54
C ASP A 323 -8.42 -19.79 16.22
N PHE A 324 -8.99 -20.33 15.13
CA PHE A 324 -8.39 -20.25 13.81
C PHE A 324 -8.45 -18.83 13.24
N ARG A 325 -9.62 -18.18 13.36
CA ARG A 325 -9.78 -16.77 12.97
C ARG A 325 -8.77 -15.88 13.70
N ASP A 326 -8.70 -16.01 15.02
CA ASP A 326 -7.83 -15.19 15.89
C ASP A 326 -6.32 -15.42 15.64
N ARG A 327 -5.96 -16.49 14.93
CA ARG A 327 -4.59 -16.73 14.46
C ARG A 327 -4.33 -16.17 13.06
N LEU A 328 -5.38 -15.89 12.29
CA LEU A 328 -5.27 -15.26 10.98
C LEU A 328 -5.26 -13.72 11.10
N GLU A 329 -5.90 -13.18 12.12
CA GLU A 329 -5.83 -11.77 12.51
C GLU A 329 -4.49 -11.46 13.21
#